data_9877719a2872c1ccd463232e21addd8d
#
_entry.id   9877719a2872c1ccd463232e21addd8d
#
_cell.length_a   1.000
_cell.length_b   1.000
_cell.length_c   1.000
_cell.angle_alpha   90.00
_cell.angle_beta   90.00
_cell.angle_gamma   90.00
#
_symmetry.space_group_name_H-M   'P 1'
#
loop_
_entity.id
_entity.type
_entity.pdbx_description
1 polymer ?
#
loop_
_entity_poly.entity_id
_entity_poly.type
_entity_poly.pdbx_seq_one_letter_code
_entity_poly.pdbx_strand_id
1 'polypeptide(L)'
;MRSKEKNMDLTSTENEAAKKVKKADKWADKPAMEVRDLHFSYGKNKVLKGVSLKIEEGKITTIMGANGCGKSTLFSLMTKNLYPRKGNIFLKGKNIQNLNLKEFARKVAIVQQYNSASDDITVENLVAFGRTPHKKMMQGDSAEDERMIQW
;
A
#
# COMPACT_ATOMS: atom_id res chain seq x y z
N MET A 1 1.53 15.66 -53.74
CA MET A 1 1.44 16.30 -52.44
C MET A 1 0.64 15.42 -51.50
N ARG A 2 1.24 14.37 -50.94
CA ARG A 2 0.61 13.52 -49.88
C ARG A 2 1.70 12.60 -49.28
N SER A 3 2.54 13.10 -48.39
CA SER A 3 3.50 12.25 -47.66
C SER A 3 4.15 12.99 -46.49
N LYS A 4 3.46 13.89 -45.77
CA LYS A 4 4.04 14.59 -44.59
C LYS A 4 3.24 14.51 -43.29
N GLU A 5 2.10 13.84 -43.24
CA GLU A 5 1.25 13.82 -42.02
C GLU A 5 1.35 12.56 -41.13
N LYS A 6 2.17 11.57 -41.47
CA LYS A 6 2.22 10.30 -40.69
C LYS A 6 3.36 10.17 -39.68
N ASN A 7 4.25 11.17 -39.56
CA ASN A 7 5.43 11.07 -38.68
C ASN A 7 5.32 11.85 -37.36
N MET A 8 4.19 12.49 -37.05
CA MET A 8 4.09 13.36 -35.88
C MET A 8 3.45 12.66 -34.64
N ASP A 9 2.81 11.51 -34.82
CA ASP A 9 2.13 10.82 -33.72
C ASP A 9 2.98 9.75 -33.00
N LEU A 10 4.03 9.24 -33.66
CA LEU A 10 4.90 8.19 -33.06
C LEU A 10 5.85 8.75 -32.01
N THR A 11 6.31 9.97 -32.13
CA THR A 11 7.25 10.59 -31.18
C THR A 11 6.61 11.01 -29.86
N SER A 12 5.33 11.31 -29.85
CA SER A 12 4.58 11.66 -28.63
C SER A 12 4.30 10.42 -27.75
N THR A 13 3.93 9.29 -28.36
CA THR A 13 3.70 8.02 -27.65
C THR A 13 4.99 7.39 -27.10
N GLU A 14 6.08 7.48 -27.84
CA GLU A 14 7.41 7.03 -27.37
C GLU A 14 7.94 7.90 -26.23
N ASN A 15 7.73 9.20 -26.26
CA ASN A 15 8.10 10.10 -25.17
C ASN A 15 7.25 9.89 -23.91
N GLU A 16 5.96 9.58 -24.03
CA GLU A 16 5.12 9.22 -22.87
C GLU A 16 5.49 7.86 -22.30
N ALA A 17 5.78 6.87 -23.15
CA ALA A 17 6.26 5.57 -22.71
C ALA A 17 7.63 5.68 -22.00
N ALA A 18 8.57 6.44 -22.56
CA ALA A 18 9.87 6.71 -21.94
C ALA A 18 9.77 7.48 -20.62
N LYS A 19 8.80 8.41 -20.48
CA LYS A 19 8.51 9.11 -19.22
C LYS A 19 7.88 8.17 -18.18
N LYS A 20 7.03 7.23 -18.59
CA LYS A 20 6.47 6.20 -17.69
C LYS A 20 7.56 5.23 -17.23
N VAL A 21 8.46 4.80 -18.10
CA VAL A 21 9.60 3.93 -17.76
C VAL A 21 10.55 4.64 -16.81
N LYS A 22 10.98 5.88 -17.09
CA LYS A 22 11.82 6.67 -16.17
C LYS A 22 11.16 6.96 -14.81
N LYS A 23 9.84 7.00 -14.73
CA LYS A 23 9.11 7.16 -13.48
C LYS A 23 9.02 5.83 -12.70
N ALA A 24 9.03 4.69 -13.38
CA ALA A 24 9.13 3.36 -12.79
C ALA A 24 10.53 3.10 -12.22
N ASP A 25 11.60 3.45 -12.94
CA ASP A 25 12.99 3.23 -12.50
C ASP A 25 13.37 4.03 -11.25
N LYS A 26 12.73 5.17 -11.01
CA LYS A 26 12.99 5.97 -9.79
C LYS A 26 12.59 5.24 -8.49
N TRP A 27 11.86 4.14 -8.57
CA TRP A 27 11.39 3.33 -7.44
C TRP A 27 12.00 1.92 -7.41
N ALA A 28 12.72 1.51 -8.45
CA ALA A 28 13.30 0.17 -8.58
C ALA A 28 14.31 -0.17 -7.47
N ASP A 29 14.99 0.83 -6.90
CA ASP A 29 15.99 0.66 -5.84
C ASP A 29 15.43 0.90 -4.42
N LYS A 30 14.13 1.15 -4.24
CA LYS A 30 13.56 1.43 -2.93
C LYS A 30 12.78 0.23 -2.41
N PRO A 31 12.98 -0.14 -1.13
CA PRO A 31 12.19 -1.21 -0.53
C PRO A 31 10.69 -0.86 -0.58
N ALA A 32 9.85 -1.89 -0.72
CA ALA A 32 8.40 -1.73 -0.68
C ALA A 32 7.98 -1.05 0.63
N MET A 33 8.60 -1.47 1.73
CA MET A 33 8.42 -0.81 3.03
C MET A 33 9.74 -0.80 3.81
N GLU A 34 10.00 0.28 4.54
CA GLU A 34 11.18 0.43 5.39
C GLU A 34 10.78 0.97 6.75
N VAL A 35 11.24 0.31 7.79
CA VAL A 35 11.07 0.71 9.20
C VAL A 35 12.42 1.17 9.72
N ARG A 36 12.49 2.34 10.35
CA ARG A 36 13.71 2.94 10.88
C ARG A 36 13.55 3.31 12.34
N ASP A 37 14.38 2.71 13.20
CA ASP A 37 14.50 3.00 14.65
C ASP A 37 13.14 3.10 15.36
N LEU A 38 12.28 2.11 15.12
CA LEU A 38 10.90 2.14 15.58
C LEU A 38 10.79 1.78 17.07
N HIS A 39 10.21 2.68 17.85
CA HIS A 39 9.95 2.50 19.27
C HIS A 39 8.46 2.61 19.55
N PHE A 40 7.97 1.71 20.39
CA PHE A 40 6.58 1.75 20.81
C PHE A 40 6.39 1.18 22.22
N SER A 41 5.43 1.74 22.96
CA SER A 41 5.07 1.32 24.31
C SER A 41 3.55 1.41 24.52
N TYR A 42 2.97 0.43 25.17
CA TYR A 42 1.64 0.50 25.76
C TYR A 42 1.80 1.05 27.18
N GLY A 43 1.46 2.33 27.40
CA GLY A 43 1.73 3.00 28.67
C GLY A 43 3.21 2.93 29.05
N LYS A 44 3.53 2.29 30.17
CA LYS A 44 4.92 2.09 30.66
C LYS A 44 5.61 0.86 30.06
N ASN A 45 4.86 -0.05 29.44
CA ASN A 45 5.41 -1.29 28.87
C ASN A 45 6.03 -1.04 27.50
N LYS A 46 7.36 -1.09 27.43
CA LYS A 46 8.13 -0.93 26.19
C LYS A 46 8.11 -2.21 25.37
N VAL A 47 7.45 -2.19 24.20
CA VAL A 47 7.29 -3.35 23.31
C VAL A 47 8.32 -3.34 22.18
N LEU A 48 8.48 -2.22 21.48
CA LEU A 48 9.50 -2.07 20.44
C LEU A 48 10.58 -1.10 20.93
N LYS A 49 11.84 -1.49 20.75
CA LYS A 49 13.02 -0.81 21.30
C LYS A 49 14.06 -0.53 20.21
N GLY A 50 13.66 0.18 19.13
CA GLY A 50 14.57 0.53 18.04
C GLY A 50 14.60 -0.50 16.92
N VAL A 51 13.43 -0.99 16.49
CA VAL A 51 13.33 -1.95 15.41
C VAL A 51 13.56 -1.27 14.06
N SER A 52 14.45 -1.85 13.27
CA SER A 52 14.69 -1.43 11.88
C SER A 52 14.64 -2.66 10.96
N LEU A 53 13.94 -2.55 9.84
CA LEU A 53 13.86 -3.61 8.82
C LEU A 53 13.51 -3.01 7.45
N LYS A 54 13.79 -3.78 6.40
CA LYS A 54 13.40 -3.47 5.03
C LYS A 54 12.61 -4.64 4.46
N ILE A 55 11.54 -4.33 3.77
CA ILE A 55 10.73 -5.27 2.99
C ILE A 55 10.96 -4.93 1.53
N GLU A 56 11.56 -5.84 0.80
CA GLU A 56 11.88 -5.65 -0.62
C GLU A 56 10.65 -5.85 -1.49
N GLU A 57 10.56 -5.10 -2.58
CA GLU A 57 9.48 -5.25 -3.56
C GLU A 57 9.60 -6.59 -4.29
N GLY A 58 8.45 -7.24 -4.56
CA GLY A 58 8.40 -8.51 -5.28
C GLY A 58 8.92 -9.73 -4.50
N LYS A 59 9.24 -9.58 -3.21
CA LYS A 59 9.71 -10.68 -2.35
C LYS A 59 8.76 -10.95 -1.19
N ILE A 60 8.74 -12.20 -0.73
CA ILE A 60 8.06 -12.60 0.51
C ILE A 60 9.01 -12.35 1.67
N THR A 61 8.57 -11.58 2.65
CA THR A 61 9.29 -11.32 3.91
C THR A 61 8.52 -11.92 5.07
N THR A 62 9.15 -12.79 5.86
CA THR A 62 8.54 -13.40 7.04
C THR A 62 9.13 -12.80 8.31
N ILE A 63 8.26 -12.44 9.27
CA ILE A 63 8.64 -11.96 10.59
C ILE A 63 8.37 -13.08 11.60
N MET A 64 9.43 -13.63 12.18
CA MET A 64 9.39 -14.73 13.14
C MET A 64 9.82 -14.25 14.52
N GLY A 65 9.36 -14.96 15.56
CA GLY A 65 9.73 -14.69 16.95
C GLY A 65 8.73 -15.27 17.94
N ALA A 66 9.11 -15.34 19.22
CA ALA A 66 8.29 -15.84 20.30
C ALA A 66 6.97 -15.05 20.48
N ASN A 67 5.99 -15.66 21.16
CA ASN A 67 4.76 -14.93 21.50
C ASN A 67 5.09 -13.76 22.44
N GLY A 68 4.42 -12.62 22.22
CA GLY A 68 4.65 -11.40 23.01
C GLY A 68 5.87 -10.57 22.61
N CYS A 69 6.72 -11.00 21.63
CA CYS A 69 7.90 -10.22 21.24
C CYS A 69 7.60 -8.96 20.42
N GLY A 70 6.33 -8.63 20.16
CA GLY A 70 5.94 -7.38 19.50
C GLY A 70 5.61 -7.49 18.01
N LYS A 71 5.51 -8.70 17.43
CA LYS A 71 5.15 -8.89 15.99
C LYS A 71 3.85 -8.19 15.62
N SER A 72 2.77 -8.44 16.35
CA SER A 72 1.46 -7.84 16.09
C SER A 72 1.48 -6.33 16.27
N THR A 73 2.26 -5.81 17.24
CA THR A 73 2.46 -4.39 17.46
C THR A 73 3.19 -3.75 16.27
N LEU A 74 4.23 -4.42 15.76
CA LEU A 74 4.96 -3.95 14.57
C LEU A 74 4.04 -3.90 13.35
N PHE A 75 3.24 -4.96 13.11
CA PHE A 75 2.24 -4.96 12.03
C PHE A 75 1.22 -3.83 12.19
N SER A 76 0.70 -3.61 13.39
CA SER A 76 -0.26 -2.53 13.66
C SER A 76 0.32 -1.13 13.38
N LEU A 77 1.61 -0.94 13.63
CA LEU A 77 2.31 0.30 13.29
C LEU A 77 2.53 0.42 11.77
N MET A 78 2.92 -0.67 11.11
CA MET A 78 3.14 -0.71 9.66
C MET A 78 1.85 -0.51 8.87
N THR A 79 0.70 -0.86 9.44
CA THR A 79 -0.64 -0.72 8.84
C THR A 79 -1.39 0.54 9.26
N LYS A 80 -0.73 1.45 9.99
CA LYS A 80 -1.30 2.71 10.52
C LYS A 80 -2.43 2.53 11.53
N ASN A 81 -2.62 1.33 12.10
CA ASN A 81 -3.56 1.10 13.20
C ASN A 81 -3.02 1.65 14.53
N LEU A 82 -1.70 1.83 14.64
CA LEU A 82 -1.02 2.47 15.74
C LEU A 82 -0.04 3.53 15.22
N TYR A 83 0.33 4.48 16.10
CA TYR A 83 1.30 5.52 15.80
C TYR A 83 2.60 5.27 16.58
N PRO A 84 3.78 5.34 15.95
CA PRO A 84 5.05 5.13 16.64
C PRO A 84 5.31 6.25 17.65
N ARG A 85 5.96 5.92 18.77
CA ARG A 85 6.46 6.90 19.74
C ARG A 85 7.73 7.58 19.24
N LYS A 86 8.59 6.82 18.53
CA LYS A 86 9.83 7.29 17.89
C LYS A 86 10.10 6.40 16.68
N GLY A 87 10.84 6.93 15.72
CA GLY A 87 11.17 6.27 14.47
C GLY A 87 10.16 6.56 13.37
N ASN A 88 10.40 6.02 12.20
CA ASN A 88 9.61 6.28 11.01
C ASN A 88 9.37 4.99 10.21
N ILE A 89 8.26 4.97 9.50
CA ILE A 89 7.94 3.91 8.55
C ILE A 89 7.72 4.56 7.18
N PHE A 90 8.36 4.00 6.16
CA PHE A 90 8.29 4.50 4.79
C PHE A 90 7.67 3.44 3.89
N LEU A 91 6.77 3.86 3.02
CA LEU A 91 6.19 3.07 1.94
C LEU A 91 6.73 3.62 0.62
N LYS A 92 7.55 2.83 -0.09
CA LYS A 92 8.25 3.28 -1.32
C LYS A 92 8.94 4.65 -1.13
N GLY A 93 9.62 4.83 0.01
CA GLY A 93 10.36 6.04 0.36
C GLY A 93 9.51 7.24 0.81
N LYS A 94 8.18 7.11 0.91
CA LYS A 94 7.31 8.14 1.51
C LYS A 94 6.95 7.75 2.93
N ASN A 95 7.13 8.66 3.89
CA ASN A 95 6.70 8.41 5.27
C ASN A 95 5.19 8.16 5.29
N ILE A 96 4.77 7.03 5.87
CA ILE A 96 3.36 6.63 5.91
C ILE A 96 2.49 7.61 6.71
N GLN A 97 3.07 8.35 7.65
CA GLN A 97 2.34 9.35 8.43
C GLN A 97 1.85 10.52 7.54
N ASN A 98 2.58 10.82 6.46
CA ASN A 98 2.24 11.88 5.51
C ASN A 98 1.25 11.42 4.42
N LEU A 99 0.91 10.13 4.37
CA LEU A 99 -0.11 9.60 3.47
C LEU A 99 -1.48 9.66 4.15
N ASN A 100 -2.51 10.13 3.46
CA ASN A 100 -3.87 9.94 3.94
C ASN A 100 -4.28 8.45 3.88
N LEU A 101 -5.32 8.08 4.64
CA LEU A 101 -5.76 6.67 4.73
C LEU A 101 -6.14 6.08 3.37
N LYS A 102 -6.77 6.88 2.51
CA LYS A 102 -7.20 6.45 1.18
C LYS A 102 -6.01 6.15 0.26
N GLU A 103 -4.98 7.01 0.27
CA GLU A 103 -3.74 6.79 -0.47
C GLU A 103 -2.97 5.57 0.04
N PHE A 104 -2.96 5.36 1.35
CA PHE A 104 -2.33 4.22 1.97
C PHE A 104 -3.05 2.91 1.61
N ALA A 105 -4.38 2.86 1.75
CA ALA A 105 -5.21 1.69 1.47
C ALA A 105 -5.19 1.24 -0.01
N ARG A 106 -4.89 2.16 -0.93
CA ARG A 106 -4.66 1.80 -2.36
C ARG A 106 -3.37 1.03 -2.62
N LYS A 107 -2.46 1.00 -1.64
CA LYS A 107 -1.10 0.44 -1.80
C LYS A 107 -0.82 -0.71 -0.85
N VAL A 108 -1.57 -0.82 0.23
CA VAL A 108 -1.37 -1.81 1.29
C VAL A 108 -2.69 -2.49 1.57
N ALA A 109 -2.73 -3.79 1.38
CA ALA A 109 -3.81 -4.66 1.81
C ALA A 109 -3.38 -5.47 3.03
N ILE A 110 -4.34 -5.80 3.89
CA ILE A 110 -4.11 -6.53 5.14
C ILE A 110 -5.07 -7.71 5.17
N VAL A 111 -4.52 -8.91 5.42
CA VAL A 111 -5.32 -10.08 5.76
C VAL A 111 -5.10 -10.33 7.25
N GLN A 112 -6.17 -10.31 8.02
CA GLN A 112 -6.12 -10.57 9.46
C GLN A 112 -6.18 -12.08 9.74
N GLN A 113 -5.68 -12.49 10.90
CA GLN A 113 -5.71 -13.89 11.32
C GLN A 113 -7.14 -14.40 11.57
N TYR A 114 -8.00 -13.53 12.04
CA TYR A 114 -9.42 -13.80 12.24
C TYR A 114 -10.23 -12.80 11.42
N ASN A 115 -10.94 -13.31 10.44
CA ASN A 115 -11.86 -12.54 9.63
C ASN A 115 -13.25 -13.12 9.88
N SER A 116 -14.14 -12.33 10.48
CA SER A 116 -15.57 -12.61 10.54
C SER A 116 -16.29 -11.54 9.73
N ALA A 117 -17.09 -11.96 8.77
CA ALA A 117 -18.07 -11.09 8.15
C ALA A 117 -19.37 -11.18 8.96
N SER A 118 -20.17 -10.12 8.99
CA SER A 118 -21.53 -10.21 9.51
C SER A 118 -22.34 -11.16 8.61
N ASP A 119 -23.22 -11.96 9.20
CA ASP A 119 -24.05 -12.93 8.46
C ASP A 119 -24.97 -12.28 7.40
N ASP A 120 -25.20 -10.96 7.53
CA ASP A 120 -26.03 -10.18 6.61
C ASP A 120 -25.26 -9.63 5.38
N ILE A 121 -23.94 -9.87 5.30
CA ILE A 121 -23.13 -9.35 4.18
C ILE A 121 -22.96 -10.40 3.11
N THR A 122 -23.37 -10.09 1.88
CA THR A 122 -23.11 -10.96 0.72
C THR A 122 -21.63 -10.96 0.36
N VAL A 123 -21.16 -12.04 -0.28
CA VAL A 123 -19.77 -12.14 -0.77
C VAL A 123 -19.44 -10.99 -1.73
N GLU A 124 -20.38 -10.65 -2.62
CA GLU A 124 -20.25 -9.52 -3.55
C GLU A 124 -20.00 -8.20 -2.82
N ASN A 125 -20.80 -7.89 -1.80
CA ASN A 125 -20.60 -6.69 -0.98
C ASN A 125 -19.26 -6.69 -0.23
N LEU A 126 -18.82 -7.85 0.27
CA LEU A 126 -17.53 -8.00 0.93
C LEU A 126 -16.38 -7.69 -0.04
N VAL A 127 -16.45 -8.21 -1.26
CA VAL A 127 -15.46 -7.92 -2.32
C VAL A 127 -15.52 -6.44 -2.72
N ALA A 128 -16.74 -5.87 -2.84
CA ALA A 128 -16.95 -4.46 -3.18
C ALA A 128 -16.31 -3.50 -2.16
N PHE A 129 -16.21 -3.86 -0.87
CA PHE A 129 -15.49 -3.06 0.13
C PHE A 129 -14.02 -2.87 -0.22
N GLY A 130 -13.37 -3.82 -0.88
CA GLY A 130 -12.00 -3.69 -1.37
C GLY A 130 -11.83 -2.54 -2.38
N ARG A 131 -12.90 -2.13 -3.06
CA ARG A 131 -12.89 -1.00 -4.02
C ARG A 131 -13.07 0.37 -3.34
N THR A 132 -13.48 0.41 -2.07
CA THR A 132 -13.75 1.67 -1.34
C THR A 132 -12.62 2.72 -1.45
N PRO A 133 -11.32 2.37 -1.33
CA PRO A 133 -10.25 3.36 -1.49
C PRO A 133 -10.14 3.94 -2.91
N HIS A 134 -10.68 3.26 -3.92
CA HIS A 134 -10.63 3.66 -5.32
C HIS A 134 -11.82 4.54 -5.72
N LYS A 135 -12.97 4.41 -5.04
CA LYS A 135 -14.17 5.19 -5.32
C LYS A 135 -14.00 6.68 -5.00
N LYS A 136 -14.62 7.55 -5.78
CA LYS A 136 -14.72 8.99 -5.44
C LYS A 136 -15.86 9.17 -4.44
N MET A 137 -15.73 10.22 -3.61
CA MET A 137 -16.77 10.56 -2.64
C MET A 137 -18.07 10.89 -3.38
N MET A 138 -19.18 10.30 -2.97
CA MET A 138 -20.53 10.46 -3.55
C MET A 138 -20.71 9.97 -5.01
N GLN A 139 -19.81 9.12 -5.53
CA GLN A 139 -20.03 8.42 -6.79
C GLN A 139 -20.38 6.94 -6.51
N GLY A 140 -21.38 6.43 -7.25
CA GLY A 140 -21.67 4.98 -7.33
C GLY A 140 -20.50 4.20 -7.93
N ASP A 141 -20.66 2.91 -8.07
CA ASP A 141 -19.65 2.04 -8.65
C ASP A 141 -19.43 2.40 -10.12
N SER A 142 -18.18 2.46 -10.52
CA SER A 142 -17.82 2.64 -11.92
C SER A 142 -17.88 1.30 -12.66
N ALA A 143 -17.99 1.31 -13.99
CA ALA A 143 -17.91 0.09 -14.79
C ALA A 143 -16.61 -0.69 -14.60
N GLU A 144 -15.54 -0.05 -14.12
CA GLU A 144 -14.29 -0.70 -13.71
C GLU A 144 -14.45 -1.39 -12.36
N ASP A 145 -15.13 -0.76 -11.40
CA ASP A 145 -15.40 -1.35 -10.10
C ASP A 145 -16.28 -2.59 -10.24
N GLU A 146 -17.36 -2.52 -11.04
CA GLU A 146 -18.24 -3.65 -11.33
C GLU A 146 -17.48 -4.83 -11.95
N ARG A 147 -16.63 -4.58 -12.95
CA ARG A 147 -15.79 -5.63 -13.55
C ARG A 147 -14.83 -6.28 -12.54
N MET A 148 -14.28 -5.50 -11.61
CA MET A 148 -13.37 -6.02 -10.58
C MET A 148 -14.08 -6.79 -9.47
N ILE A 149 -15.37 -6.53 -9.25
CA ILE A 149 -16.20 -7.25 -8.27
C ILE A 149 -16.69 -8.59 -8.84
N GLN A 150 -17.03 -8.64 -10.12
CA GLN A 150 -17.56 -9.84 -10.80
C GLN A 150 -16.47 -10.85 -11.19
N TRP A 151 -15.19 -10.55 -10.97
CA TRP A 151 -14.07 -11.46 -11.27
C TRP A 151 -13.90 -12.52 -10.19
#